data_383863ad9ed40e1678b5a6e2780ca7d6
#
_entry.id   383863ad9ed40e1678b5a6e2780ca7d6
#
_cell.length_a   1.000
_cell.length_b   1.000
_cell.length_c   1.000
_cell.angle_alpha   90.00
_cell.angle_beta   90.00
_cell.angle_gamma   90.00
#
_symmetry.space_group_name_H-M   'P 1'
#
loop_
_entity.id
_entity.type
_entity.pdbx_description
1 polymer ?
#
loop_
_entity_poly.entity_id
_entity_poly.type
_entity_poly.pdbx_seq_one_letter_code
_entity_poly.pdbx_strand_id
1 'polypeptide(L)'
;SATGKLGNYYFQNLYSLENYEKAVRSNQIPIIREKNMDKNDRIRHRVIMDLMSYESIDLNKFYNLNKISFAEYFKSELNRLKLIENEGFLIFNKQENKYRVTKTGEHFINNICHIFDGYQEYQYASHREFKDGAESFDRAAALKKNI
;
A
#
# COMPACT_ATOMS: atom_id res chain seq x y z
N SER A 1 10.75 2.74 14.22
CA SER A 1 10.90 4.09 13.65
C SER A 1 9.59 4.54 12.99
N ALA A 2 9.29 5.84 13.06
CA ALA A 2 8.10 6.38 12.43
C ALA A 2 8.25 6.45 10.90
N THR A 3 7.18 6.15 10.21
CA THR A 3 7.05 6.39 8.76
C THR A 3 6.11 7.56 8.53
N GLY A 4 6.38 8.34 7.51
CA GLY A 4 5.55 9.48 7.14
C GLY A 4 5.42 9.63 5.63
N LYS A 5 4.54 10.55 5.24
CA LYS A 5 4.33 10.92 3.84
C LYS A 5 4.29 12.43 3.71
N LEU A 6 5.04 12.95 2.75
CA LEU A 6 5.01 14.37 2.37
C LEU A 6 4.92 14.49 0.85
N GLY A 7 3.81 15.00 0.36
CA GLY A 7 3.55 15.06 -1.08
C GLY A 7 3.60 13.66 -1.72
N ASN A 8 4.53 13.46 -2.64
CA ASN A 8 4.74 12.19 -3.33
C ASN A 8 5.84 11.32 -2.70
N TYR A 9 6.38 11.72 -1.55
CA TYR A 9 7.47 10.99 -0.89
C TYR A 9 6.97 10.26 0.34
N TYR A 10 7.32 8.98 0.46
CA TYR A 10 7.35 8.26 1.73
C TYR A 10 8.73 8.40 2.33
N PHE A 11 8.78 8.53 3.64
CA PHE A 11 10.03 8.55 4.38
C PHE A 11 9.93 7.73 5.67
N GLN A 12 11.06 7.27 6.13
CA GLN A 12 11.20 6.53 7.36
C GLN A 12 12.29 7.19 8.21
N ASN A 13 11.99 7.43 9.48
CA ASN A 13 12.94 8.02 10.41
C ASN A 13 14.02 7.00 10.82
N LEU A 14 15.15 7.52 11.33
CA LEU A 14 16.23 6.75 11.92
C LEU A 14 15.69 5.84 13.04
N TYR A 15 16.18 4.61 13.12
CA TYR A 15 15.76 3.62 14.13
C TYR A 15 16.36 3.91 15.49
N SER A 16 17.65 4.28 15.54
CA SER A 16 18.37 4.58 16.76
C SER A 16 17.95 5.94 17.30
N LEU A 17 17.52 5.98 18.57
CA LEU A 17 17.18 7.22 19.26
C LEU A 17 18.38 8.17 19.29
N GLU A 18 19.57 7.65 19.56
CA GLU A 18 20.80 8.43 19.60
C GLU A 18 21.08 9.13 18.26
N ASN A 19 20.99 8.37 17.15
CA ASN A 19 21.21 8.92 15.81
C ASN A 19 20.11 9.93 15.43
N TYR A 20 18.87 9.67 15.82
CA TYR A 20 17.76 10.58 15.64
C TYR A 20 18.01 11.91 16.35
N GLU A 21 18.34 11.86 17.65
CA GLU A 21 18.64 13.07 18.44
C GLU A 21 19.85 13.83 17.90
N LYS A 22 20.91 13.12 17.51
CA LYS A 22 22.10 13.72 16.91
C LYS A 22 21.77 14.46 15.62
N ALA A 23 20.97 13.86 14.74
CA ALA A 23 20.53 14.50 13.49
C ALA A 23 19.72 15.78 13.79
N VAL A 24 18.73 15.68 14.70
CA VAL A 24 17.89 16.84 15.08
C VAL A 24 18.73 17.96 15.70
N ARG A 25 19.63 17.66 16.62
CA ARG A 25 20.53 18.62 17.25
C ARG A 25 21.47 19.30 16.24
N SER A 26 21.81 18.59 15.16
CA SER A 26 22.63 19.11 14.06
C SER A 26 21.81 19.81 12.97
N ASN A 27 20.52 20.05 13.21
CA ASN A 27 19.57 20.62 12.26
C ASN A 27 19.47 19.84 10.94
N GLN A 28 19.64 18.51 11.02
CA GLN A 28 19.52 17.59 9.91
C GLN A 28 18.17 16.84 10.00
N ILE A 29 17.60 16.48 8.85
CA ILE A 29 16.36 15.69 8.82
C ILE A 29 16.71 14.25 9.18
N PRO A 30 16.10 13.66 10.23
CA PRO A 30 16.45 12.35 10.75
C PRO A 30 15.82 11.21 9.92
N ILE A 31 16.03 11.20 8.61
CA ILE A 31 15.47 10.23 7.66
C ILE A 31 16.53 9.20 7.31
N ILE A 32 16.18 7.90 7.39
CA ILE A 32 17.03 6.80 6.95
C ILE A 32 16.70 6.35 5.52
N ARG A 33 15.42 6.49 5.13
CA ARG A 33 14.95 6.08 3.80
C ARG A 33 13.89 7.04 3.28
N GLU A 34 13.92 7.26 1.98
CA GLU A 34 12.87 7.96 1.25
C GLU A 34 12.52 7.20 -0.03
N LYS A 35 11.28 7.30 -0.45
CA LYS A 35 10.78 6.75 -1.71
C LYS A 35 9.85 7.75 -2.37
N ASN A 36 10.19 8.15 -3.59
CA ASN A 36 9.27 8.87 -4.47
C ASN A 36 8.25 7.88 -5.06
N MET A 37 6.96 8.15 -4.86
CA MET A 37 5.89 7.34 -5.42
C MET A 37 5.74 7.61 -6.92
N ASP A 38 5.81 6.57 -7.73
CA ASP A 38 5.44 6.66 -9.13
C ASP A 38 3.91 6.79 -9.32
N LYS A 39 3.45 6.84 -10.58
CA LYS A 39 2.02 6.97 -10.88
C LYS A 39 1.22 5.76 -10.38
N ASN A 40 1.75 4.55 -10.53
CA ASN A 40 1.11 3.33 -10.07
C ASN A 40 1.01 3.29 -8.55
N ASP A 41 2.10 3.62 -7.84
CA ASP A 41 2.11 3.73 -6.38
C ASP A 41 1.04 4.70 -5.87
N ARG A 42 0.90 5.88 -6.51
CA ARG A 42 -0.10 6.89 -6.11
C ARG A 42 -1.54 6.42 -6.32
N ILE A 43 -1.81 5.70 -7.43
CA ILE A 43 -3.14 5.16 -7.73
C ILE A 43 -3.49 4.08 -6.71
N ARG A 44 -2.60 3.12 -6.48
CA ARG A 44 -2.77 2.04 -5.51
C ARG A 44 -2.94 2.57 -4.08
N HIS A 45 -2.06 3.51 -3.69
CA HIS A 45 -2.15 4.17 -2.39
C HIS A 45 -3.51 4.84 -2.18
N ARG A 46 -4.05 5.53 -3.18
CA ARG A 46 -5.36 6.19 -3.07
C ARG A 46 -6.49 5.19 -2.84
N VAL A 47 -6.50 4.06 -3.55
CA VAL A 47 -7.48 2.99 -3.34
C VAL A 47 -7.38 2.42 -1.93
N ILE A 48 -6.17 2.16 -1.45
CA ILE A 48 -5.92 1.69 -0.08
C ILE A 48 -6.42 2.71 0.93
N MET A 49 -6.13 4.01 0.74
CA MET A 49 -6.60 5.06 1.63
C MET A 49 -8.12 5.25 1.61
N ASP A 50 -8.76 5.11 0.44
CA ASP A 50 -10.23 5.15 0.34
C ASP A 50 -10.85 3.96 1.11
N LEU A 51 -10.28 2.76 1.02
CA LEU A 51 -10.71 1.60 1.81
C LEU A 51 -10.53 1.83 3.31
N MET A 52 -9.36 2.29 3.74
CA MET A 52 -9.05 2.51 5.16
C MET A 52 -9.88 3.64 5.79
N SER A 53 -10.26 4.66 5.00
CA SER A 53 -10.94 5.85 5.52
C SER A 53 -12.45 5.82 5.34
N TYR A 54 -12.92 5.19 4.27
CA TYR A 54 -14.34 5.22 3.87
C TYR A 54 -14.94 3.83 3.68
N GLU A 55 -14.17 2.77 3.92
CA GLU A 55 -14.58 1.37 3.78
C GLU A 55 -15.22 1.08 2.41
N SER A 56 -14.79 1.81 1.38
CA SER A 56 -15.38 1.71 0.05
C SER A 56 -14.43 2.11 -1.07
N ILE A 57 -14.69 1.58 -2.28
CA ILE A 57 -14.03 1.99 -3.52
C ILE A 57 -15.10 2.53 -4.46
N ASP A 58 -15.04 3.82 -4.76
CA ASP A 58 -15.93 4.49 -5.73
C ASP A 58 -15.34 4.41 -7.14
N LEU A 59 -15.97 3.61 -8.01
CA LEU A 59 -15.46 3.38 -9.36
C LEU A 59 -15.64 4.60 -10.27
N ASN A 60 -16.66 5.43 -10.01
CA ASN A 60 -16.86 6.67 -10.77
C ASN A 60 -15.78 7.70 -10.40
N LYS A 61 -15.50 7.85 -9.10
CA LYS A 61 -14.40 8.69 -8.61
C LYS A 61 -13.06 8.22 -9.19
N PHE A 62 -12.81 6.90 -9.19
CA PHE A 62 -11.61 6.31 -9.76
C PHE A 62 -11.43 6.67 -11.23
N TYR A 63 -12.48 6.46 -12.05
CA TYR A 63 -12.47 6.80 -13.48
C TYR A 63 -12.23 8.28 -13.72
N ASN A 64 -12.93 9.15 -12.98
CA ASN A 64 -12.80 10.59 -13.13
C ASN A 64 -11.37 11.08 -12.87
N LEU A 65 -10.67 10.48 -11.91
CA LEU A 65 -9.30 10.85 -11.55
C LEU A 65 -8.24 10.27 -12.48
N ASN A 66 -8.44 9.03 -12.94
CA ASN A 66 -7.38 8.28 -13.64
C ASN A 66 -7.62 8.17 -15.15
N LYS A 67 -8.85 8.45 -15.64
CA LYS A 67 -9.29 8.33 -17.05
C LYS A 67 -9.13 6.91 -17.62
N ILE A 68 -9.16 5.90 -16.74
CA ILE A 68 -9.14 4.47 -17.05
C ILE A 68 -10.13 3.78 -16.11
N SER A 69 -10.80 2.72 -16.57
CA SER A 69 -11.72 1.98 -15.70
C SER A 69 -10.97 1.22 -14.63
N PHE A 70 -11.61 1.06 -13.46
CA PHE A 70 -11.05 0.29 -12.36
C PHE A 70 -10.76 -1.17 -12.77
N ALA A 71 -11.68 -1.79 -13.50
CA ALA A 71 -11.55 -3.16 -13.96
C ALA A 71 -10.40 -3.35 -14.97
N GLU A 72 -10.13 -2.36 -15.79
CA GLU A 72 -9.01 -2.38 -16.71
C GLU A 72 -7.67 -2.21 -16.00
N TYR A 73 -7.61 -1.26 -15.06
CA TYR A 73 -6.39 -0.96 -14.32
C TYR A 73 -5.99 -2.07 -13.36
N PHE A 74 -6.96 -2.64 -12.63
CA PHE A 74 -6.76 -3.69 -11.62
C PHE A 74 -7.16 -5.08 -12.13
N LYS A 75 -6.95 -5.35 -13.43
CA LYS A 75 -7.35 -6.61 -14.06
C LYS A 75 -6.81 -7.85 -13.35
N SER A 76 -5.59 -7.81 -12.86
CA SER A 76 -4.95 -8.90 -12.11
C SER A 76 -5.55 -9.08 -10.70
N GLU A 77 -6.06 -8.02 -10.11
CA GLU A 77 -6.62 -8.01 -8.77
C GLU A 77 -8.11 -8.43 -8.73
N LEU A 78 -8.82 -8.34 -9.87
CA LEU A 78 -10.26 -8.63 -9.93
C LEU A 78 -10.64 -10.03 -9.44
N ASN A 79 -9.82 -11.04 -9.70
CA ASN A 79 -10.08 -12.39 -9.23
C ASN A 79 -10.04 -12.48 -7.70
N ARG A 80 -9.09 -11.78 -7.06
CA ARG A 80 -8.98 -11.70 -5.60
C ARG A 80 -10.16 -10.93 -5.00
N LEU A 81 -10.58 -9.83 -5.63
CA LEU A 81 -11.76 -9.07 -5.20
C LEU A 81 -13.02 -9.94 -5.25
N LYS A 82 -13.20 -10.71 -6.33
CA LYS A 82 -14.34 -11.60 -6.47
C LYS A 82 -14.37 -12.71 -5.42
N LEU A 83 -13.21 -13.25 -5.03
CA LEU A 83 -13.12 -14.22 -3.94
C LEU A 83 -13.57 -13.59 -2.62
N ILE A 84 -13.09 -12.41 -2.28
CA ILE A 84 -13.46 -11.68 -1.06
C ILE A 84 -14.94 -11.28 -1.07
N GLU A 85 -15.51 -10.93 -2.24
CA GLU A 85 -16.94 -10.67 -2.40
C GLU A 85 -17.76 -11.93 -2.14
N ASN A 86 -17.35 -13.09 -2.69
CA ASN A 86 -18.01 -14.38 -2.47
C ASN A 86 -17.95 -14.83 -1.00
N GLU A 87 -16.90 -14.48 -0.29
CA GLU A 87 -16.75 -14.73 1.16
C GLU A 87 -17.55 -13.74 2.03
N GLY A 88 -18.19 -12.73 1.41
CA GLY A 88 -19.02 -11.78 2.10
C GLY A 88 -18.26 -10.65 2.82
N PHE A 89 -16.98 -10.43 2.52
CA PHE A 89 -16.20 -9.32 3.08
C PHE A 89 -16.35 -8.02 2.32
N LEU A 90 -16.75 -8.09 1.03
CA LEU A 90 -17.09 -6.96 0.17
C LEU A 90 -18.46 -7.18 -0.47
N ILE A 91 -19.14 -6.10 -0.82
CA ILE A 91 -20.37 -6.09 -1.62
C ILE A 91 -20.22 -5.05 -2.73
N PHE A 92 -20.55 -5.44 -3.96
CA PHE A 92 -20.65 -4.50 -5.06
C PHE A 92 -22.06 -3.90 -5.14
N ASN A 93 -22.17 -2.61 -4.85
CA ASN A 93 -23.40 -1.85 -5.04
C ASN A 93 -23.47 -1.31 -6.47
N LYS A 94 -24.32 -1.94 -7.31
CA LYS A 94 -24.50 -1.55 -8.72
C LYS A 94 -25.09 -0.14 -8.90
N GLN A 95 -25.98 0.29 -8.00
CA GLN A 95 -26.63 1.59 -8.11
C GLN A 95 -25.65 2.73 -7.87
N GLU A 96 -24.77 2.56 -6.89
CA GLU A 96 -23.75 3.55 -6.54
C GLU A 96 -22.45 3.36 -7.34
N ASN A 97 -22.30 2.26 -8.05
CA ASN A 97 -21.06 1.84 -8.72
C ASN A 97 -19.87 1.83 -7.76
N LYS A 98 -20.06 1.17 -6.60
CA LYS A 98 -19.07 1.11 -5.50
C LYS A 98 -18.93 -0.28 -4.92
N TYR A 99 -17.70 -0.63 -4.57
CA TYR A 99 -17.45 -1.69 -3.59
C TYR A 99 -17.56 -1.12 -2.18
N ARG A 100 -18.26 -1.83 -1.29
CA ARG A 100 -18.35 -1.50 0.14
C ARG A 100 -17.84 -2.66 0.96
N VAL A 101 -17.05 -2.35 1.98
CA VAL A 101 -16.63 -3.33 2.99
C VAL A 101 -17.84 -3.66 3.86
N THR A 102 -18.06 -4.93 4.15
CA THR A 102 -19.14 -5.37 5.06
C THR A 102 -18.69 -5.25 6.51
N LYS A 103 -19.62 -5.37 7.46
CA LYS A 103 -19.29 -5.42 8.90
C LYS A 103 -18.28 -6.55 9.23
N THR A 104 -18.40 -7.70 8.58
CA THR A 104 -17.44 -8.78 8.71
C THR A 104 -16.10 -8.40 8.06
N GLY A 105 -16.16 -7.75 6.92
CA GLY A 105 -14.98 -7.29 6.18
C GLY A 105 -14.14 -6.24 6.92
N GLU A 106 -14.75 -5.41 7.78
CA GLU A 106 -14.03 -4.41 8.59
C GLU A 106 -12.91 -5.05 9.42
N HIS A 107 -13.13 -6.24 9.97
CA HIS A 107 -12.11 -6.98 10.71
C HIS A 107 -10.94 -7.46 9.84
N PHE A 108 -11.13 -7.51 8.53
CA PHE A 108 -10.16 -7.96 7.53
C PHE A 108 -9.71 -6.84 6.59
N ILE A 109 -9.94 -5.57 6.97
CA ILE A 109 -9.67 -4.41 6.11
C ILE A 109 -8.21 -4.39 5.62
N ASN A 110 -7.26 -4.77 6.46
CA ASN A 110 -5.86 -4.85 6.07
C ASN A 110 -5.63 -5.89 4.97
N ASN A 111 -6.27 -7.05 5.07
CA ASN A 111 -6.18 -8.11 4.06
C ASN A 111 -6.80 -7.66 2.72
N ILE A 112 -7.91 -6.90 2.77
CA ILE A 112 -8.54 -6.31 1.59
C ILE A 112 -7.61 -5.27 0.95
N CYS A 113 -7.01 -4.38 1.75
CA CYS A 113 -6.04 -3.40 1.28
C CYS A 113 -4.81 -4.04 0.64
N HIS A 114 -4.40 -5.18 1.17
CA HIS A 114 -3.28 -5.95 0.62
C HIS A 114 -3.48 -6.40 -0.82
N ILE A 115 -4.70 -6.53 -1.33
CA ILE A 115 -4.95 -6.85 -2.76
C ILE A 115 -4.35 -5.79 -3.66
N PHE A 116 -4.37 -4.53 -3.22
CA PHE A 116 -3.90 -3.37 -3.98
C PHE A 116 -2.46 -2.99 -3.71
N ASP A 117 -1.79 -3.69 -2.78
CA ASP A 117 -0.37 -3.47 -2.52
C ASP A 117 0.48 -4.12 -3.62
N GLY A 118 1.08 -3.30 -4.48
CA GLY A 118 1.93 -3.74 -5.58
C GLY A 118 3.26 -4.38 -5.16
N TYR A 119 3.57 -4.40 -3.87
CA TYR A 119 4.84 -4.93 -3.32
C TYR A 119 4.70 -6.30 -2.67
N GLN A 120 3.50 -6.91 -2.68
CA GLN A 120 3.21 -8.18 -2.00
C GLN A 120 4.04 -9.36 -2.48
N GLU A 121 4.28 -9.47 -3.80
CA GLU A 121 5.06 -10.58 -4.34
C GLU A 121 6.48 -10.63 -3.76
N TYR A 122 7.04 -9.47 -3.40
CA TYR A 122 8.35 -9.36 -2.76
C TYR A 122 8.33 -9.80 -1.29
N GLN A 123 7.22 -9.62 -0.58
CA GLN A 123 7.12 -10.01 0.84
C GLN A 123 6.96 -11.52 1.02
N TYR A 124 6.18 -12.18 0.17
CA TYR A 124 6.03 -13.64 0.23
C TYR A 124 7.29 -14.40 -0.17
N ALA A 125 8.07 -13.88 -1.10
CA ALA A 125 9.38 -14.44 -1.43
C ALA A 125 10.39 -14.27 -0.27
N SER A 126 10.34 -13.14 0.44
CA SER A 126 11.24 -12.86 1.56
C SER A 126 10.85 -13.59 2.85
N HIS A 127 9.56 -13.88 3.12
CA HIS A 127 9.13 -14.61 4.32
C HIS A 127 9.59 -16.06 4.37
N ARG A 128 9.94 -16.68 3.25
CA ARG A 128 10.58 -18.01 3.23
C ARG A 128 12.06 -17.98 3.66
N GLU A 129 12.70 -16.81 3.61
CA GLU A 129 14.12 -16.62 3.98
C GLU A 129 14.29 -15.92 5.34
N PHE A 130 13.20 -15.55 6.05
CA PHE A 130 13.25 -14.88 7.34
C PHE A 130 13.60 -15.87 8.47
N LYS A 131 14.84 -16.39 8.45
CA LYS A 131 15.45 -16.99 9.66
C LYS A 131 16.42 -16.05 10.38
N ASP A 132 16.87 -14.98 9.73
CA ASP A 132 17.76 -14.00 10.37
C ASP A 132 17.34 -12.58 10.02
N GLY A 133 16.77 -11.88 11.03
CA GLY A 133 16.28 -10.52 10.89
C GLY A 133 17.40 -9.53 10.61
N ALA A 134 17.09 -8.48 9.87
CA ALA A 134 17.78 -7.23 9.56
C ALA A 134 18.45 -7.08 8.18
N GLU A 135 18.92 -8.12 7.52
CA GLU A 135 19.64 -7.97 6.22
C GLU A 135 18.76 -8.00 4.97
N SER A 136 17.47 -8.38 5.09
CA SER A 136 16.62 -8.66 3.92
C SER A 136 16.05 -7.42 3.22
N PHE A 137 15.99 -6.25 3.89
CA PHE A 137 15.47 -5.03 3.30
C PHE A 137 16.42 -4.38 2.28
N ASP A 138 17.71 -4.56 2.43
CA ASP A 138 18.72 -4.02 1.51
C ASP A 138 18.82 -4.79 0.19
N ARG A 139 18.48 -6.09 0.20
CA ARG A 139 18.45 -6.92 -1.03
C ARG A 139 17.32 -6.55 -1.99
N ALA A 140 16.15 -6.19 -1.49
CA ALA A 140 15.03 -5.77 -2.33
C ALA A 140 15.30 -4.42 -3.04
N ALA A 141 16.06 -3.52 -2.41
CA ALA A 141 16.48 -2.25 -2.99
C ALA A 141 17.61 -2.45 -4.04
N ALA A 142 18.50 -3.44 -3.83
CA ALA A 142 19.59 -3.76 -4.74
C ALA A 142 19.12 -4.42 -6.03
N LEU A 143 18.06 -5.24 -6.00
CA LEU A 143 17.50 -5.91 -7.17
C LEU A 143 16.79 -4.94 -8.13
N LYS A 144 16.30 -3.78 -7.67
CA LYS A 144 15.71 -2.73 -8.51
C LYS A 144 16.73 -1.87 -9.27
N LYS A 145 18.03 -1.97 -8.98
CA LYS A 145 19.09 -1.21 -9.69
C LYS A 145 19.60 -1.91 -10.94
N ASN A 146 19.18 -3.15 -11.20
CA ASN A 146 19.68 -3.98 -12.31
C ASN A 146 18.61 -4.40 -13.34
N ILE A 147 17.47 -3.65 -13.41
CA ILE A 147 16.46 -3.82 -14.47
C ILE A 147 16.23 -2.47 -15.14
#